data_556af7500c04859db9f871cef949af78
#
_entry.id   556af7500c04859db9f871cef949af78
#
_cell.length_a   1.000
_cell.length_b   1.000
_cell.length_c   1.000
_cell.angle_alpha   90.00
_cell.angle_beta   90.00
_cell.angle_gamma   90.00
#
_symmetry.space_group_name_H-M   'P 1'
#
loop_
_entity.id
_entity.type
_entity.pdbx_description
1 polymer ?
#
loop_
_entity_poly.entity_id
_entity_poly.type
_entity_poly.pdbx_seq_one_letter_code
_entity_poly.pdbx_strand_id
1 'polypeptide(L)'
;MTMSTSQPVMASVTVEHIHAYLRGLGGFYGVYVPEFTYHQRRLDAAIIDVSKRWVRGFEIKVSRSDFLKDEKWQEYAEFCSSLSIVCPKGLIEPEEIPKPFGLLYVSHDHPHQWTQRIELCGKWVKKPKRFQRRDALAWLYQYVRVIEKELPRLSGEVERLRNRAVEFERVGRL
;
A
#
# COMPACT_ATOMS: atom_id res chain seq x y z
N MET A 1 11.16 -7.72 45.42
CA MET A 1 11.65 -8.12 44.10
C MET A 1 10.59 -7.72 43.08
N THR A 2 10.74 -6.55 42.48
CA THR A 2 9.83 -6.03 41.45
C THR A 2 10.35 -6.52 40.11
N MET A 3 9.63 -7.45 39.49
CA MET A 3 9.90 -7.86 38.13
C MET A 3 9.51 -6.73 37.16
N SER A 4 10.50 -6.09 36.59
CA SER A 4 10.34 -5.14 35.50
C SER A 4 9.93 -5.92 34.25
N THR A 5 8.65 -5.87 33.93
CA THR A 5 8.14 -6.41 32.65
C THR A 5 8.51 -5.40 31.56
N SER A 6 9.67 -5.61 30.92
CA SER A 6 10.00 -4.88 29.70
C SER A 6 8.97 -5.25 28.63
N GLN A 7 8.06 -4.32 28.32
CA GLN A 7 7.18 -4.47 27.17
C GLN A 7 8.06 -4.60 25.89
N PRO A 8 7.77 -5.57 25.02
CA PRO A 8 8.49 -5.69 23.76
C PRO A 8 8.33 -4.39 22.99
N VAL A 9 9.45 -3.79 22.58
CA VAL A 9 9.46 -2.64 21.69
C VAL A 9 8.83 -3.09 20.37
N MET A 10 7.59 -2.71 20.14
CA MET A 10 6.89 -3.00 18.89
C MET A 10 7.67 -2.33 17.76
N ALA A 11 8.11 -3.11 16.79
CA ALA A 11 8.79 -2.59 15.60
C ALA A 11 7.89 -1.53 14.93
N SER A 12 8.48 -0.40 14.54
CA SER A 12 7.75 0.67 13.86
C SER A 12 7.20 0.16 12.52
N VAL A 13 5.97 0.53 12.19
CA VAL A 13 5.37 0.23 10.89
C VAL A 13 6.11 1.03 9.81
N THR A 14 6.64 0.35 8.80
CA THR A 14 7.35 0.95 7.68
C THR A 14 6.46 1.11 6.43
N VAL A 15 6.97 1.78 5.41
CA VAL A 15 6.30 1.91 4.10
C VAL A 15 6.03 0.54 3.50
N GLU A 16 7.00 -0.39 3.57
CA GLU A 16 6.86 -1.76 3.06
C GLU A 16 5.77 -2.54 3.78
N HIS A 17 5.63 -2.37 5.09
CA HIS A 17 4.54 -2.97 5.87
C HIS A 17 3.18 -2.46 5.40
N ILE A 18 3.06 -1.17 5.12
CA ILE A 18 1.81 -0.57 4.61
C ILE A 18 1.51 -1.10 3.20
N HIS A 19 2.50 -1.18 2.32
CA HIS A 19 2.33 -1.77 0.98
C HIS A 19 1.91 -3.24 1.07
N ALA A 20 2.49 -4.03 1.97
CA ALA A 20 2.10 -5.42 2.19
C ALA A 20 0.64 -5.55 2.64
N TYR A 21 0.21 -4.70 3.59
CA TYR A 21 -1.18 -4.64 4.03
C TYR A 21 -2.14 -4.26 2.89
N LEU A 22 -1.84 -3.19 2.15
CA LEU A 22 -2.67 -2.72 1.04
C LEU A 22 -2.76 -3.75 -0.11
N ARG A 23 -1.69 -4.51 -0.36
CA ARG A 23 -1.69 -5.61 -1.34
C ARG A 23 -2.66 -6.72 -0.92
N GLY A 24 -2.65 -7.11 0.36
CA GLY A 24 -3.63 -8.05 0.89
C GLY A 24 -5.06 -7.53 0.76
N LEU A 25 -5.28 -6.27 1.10
CA LEU A 25 -6.57 -5.61 0.94
C LEU A 25 -7.02 -5.57 -0.53
N GLY A 26 -6.09 -5.35 -1.46
CA GLY A 26 -6.33 -5.38 -2.91
C GLY A 26 -6.87 -6.72 -3.38
N GLY A 27 -6.31 -7.83 -2.92
CA GLY A 27 -6.75 -9.17 -3.29
C GLY A 27 -8.24 -9.44 -3.00
N PHE A 28 -8.84 -8.75 -2.04
CA PHE A 28 -10.27 -8.85 -1.74
C PHE A 28 -11.14 -7.87 -2.54
N TYR A 29 -10.61 -6.70 -2.90
CA TYR A 29 -11.41 -5.59 -3.43
C TYR A 29 -11.04 -5.18 -4.85
N GLY A 30 -10.04 -5.77 -5.47
CA GLY A 30 -9.62 -5.42 -6.81
C GLY A 30 -8.13 -5.67 -7.05
N VAL A 31 -7.53 -4.89 -7.95
CA VAL A 31 -6.11 -4.96 -8.28
C VAL A 31 -5.34 -3.90 -7.51
N TYR A 32 -4.35 -4.35 -6.75
CA TYR A 32 -3.41 -3.46 -6.07
C TYR A 32 -2.33 -2.95 -7.03
N VAL A 33 -2.09 -1.65 -7.03
CA VAL A 33 -1.10 -0.98 -7.88
C VAL A 33 -0.25 -0.06 -7.01
N PRO A 34 1.02 -0.41 -6.73
CA PRO A 34 1.96 0.48 -6.07
C PRO A 34 2.41 1.58 -7.02
N GLU A 35 2.83 2.72 -6.46
CA GLU A 35 3.41 3.85 -7.19
C GLU A 35 2.61 4.21 -8.46
N PHE A 36 1.30 4.32 -8.30
CA PHE A 36 0.39 4.54 -9.42
C PHE A 36 0.61 5.92 -10.04
N THR A 37 1.14 5.94 -11.27
CA THR A 37 1.41 7.18 -12.00
C THR A 37 0.28 7.49 -12.98
N TYR A 38 -0.26 8.71 -12.89
CA TYR A 38 -1.22 9.25 -13.83
C TYR A 38 -0.80 10.65 -14.26
N HIS A 39 -0.59 10.85 -15.56
CA HIS A 39 0.09 12.02 -16.11
C HIS A 39 1.46 12.24 -15.43
N GLN A 40 1.66 13.38 -14.80
CA GLN A 40 2.92 13.73 -14.13
C GLN A 40 2.86 13.55 -12.60
N ARG A 41 1.82 12.89 -12.10
CA ARG A 41 1.57 12.70 -10.67
C ARG A 41 1.61 11.24 -10.31
N ARG A 42 2.09 10.94 -9.12
CA ARG A 42 2.25 9.59 -8.60
C ARG A 42 1.60 9.47 -7.23
N LEU A 43 0.62 8.58 -7.13
CA LEU A 43 0.08 8.10 -5.87
C LEU A 43 0.96 6.97 -5.32
N ASP A 44 1.15 6.90 -4.03
CA ASP A 44 1.92 5.81 -3.42
C ASP A 44 1.28 4.44 -3.66
N ALA A 45 -0.05 4.36 -3.65
CA ALA A 45 -0.77 3.15 -4.00
C ALA A 45 -2.20 3.42 -4.49
N ALA A 46 -2.72 2.48 -5.29
CA ALA A 46 -4.12 2.43 -5.65
C ALA A 46 -4.67 0.99 -5.57
N ILE A 47 -5.97 0.85 -5.30
CA ILE A 47 -6.72 -0.39 -5.47
C ILE A 47 -7.84 -0.11 -6.49
N ILE A 48 -7.79 -0.84 -7.61
CA ILE A 48 -8.71 -0.69 -8.73
C ILE A 48 -9.73 -1.81 -8.71
N ASP A 49 -10.98 -1.48 -8.39
CA ASP A 49 -12.12 -2.40 -8.49
C ASP A 49 -12.79 -2.20 -9.86
N VAL A 50 -12.48 -3.08 -10.80
CA VAL A 50 -12.98 -3.00 -12.18
C VAL A 50 -14.49 -3.20 -12.23
N SER A 51 -15.03 -4.10 -11.41
CA SER A 51 -16.46 -4.43 -11.38
C SER A 51 -17.32 -3.24 -10.94
N LYS A 52 -16.82 -2.48 -9.96
CA LYS A 52 -17.48 -1.29 -9.43
C LYS A 52 -17.07 0.00 -10.14
N ARG A 53 -16.10 -0.08 -11.05
CA ARG A 53 -15.45 1.09 -11.67
C ARG A 53 -14.99 2.08 -10.59
N TRP A 54 -14.22 1.57 -9.64
CA TRP A 54 -13.81 2.33 -8.47
C TRP A 54 -12.29 2.28 -8.31
N VAL A 55 -11.67 3.44 -8.21
CA VAL A 55 -10.25 3.60 -7.89
C VAL A 55 -10.14 4.18 -6.49
N ARG A 56 -9.56 3.43 -5.58
CA ARG A 56 -9.23 3.89 -4.22
C ARG A 56 -7.78 4.30 -4.21
N GLY A 57 -7.51 5.58 -4.04
CA GLY A 57 -6.16 6.12 -3.89
C GLY A 57 -5.71 6.09 -2.42
N PHE A 58 -4.43 5.83 -2.24
CA PHE A 58 -3.79 5.83 -0.93
C PHE A 58 -2.48 6.61 -0.98
N GLU A 59 -2.34 7.55 -0.05
CA GLU A 59 -1.10 8.25 0.22
C GLU A 59 -0.51 7.74 1.52
N ILE A 60 0.75 7.34 1.53
CA ILE A 60 1.40 6.69 2.66
C ILE A 60 2.24 7.71 3.42
N LYS A 61 2.01 7.84 4.72
CA LYS A 61 2.78 8.71 5.60
C LYS A 61 3.28 7.91 6.79
N VAL A 62 4.60 7.79 6.91
CA VAL A 62 5.25 7.07 8.02
C VAL A 62 5.95 7.99 9.00
N SER A 63 5.99 9.29 8.72
CA SER A 63 6.49 10.30 9.64
C SER A 63 5.57 11.51 9.72
N ARG A 64 5.54 12.11 10.90
CA ARG A 64 4.76 13.33 11.15
C ARG A 64 5.24 14.51 10.29
N SER A 65 6.55 14.64 10.13
CA SER A 65 7.15 15.72 9.34
C SER A 65 6.81 15.61 7.85
N ASP A 66 6.70 14.39 7.33
CA ASP A 66 6.32 14.16 5.94
C ASP A 66 4.85 14.55 5.71
N PHE A 67 3.96 14.15 6.62
CA PHE A 67 2.56 14.56 6.55
C PHE A 67 2.38 16.09 6.56
N LEU A 68 3.08 16.78 7.47
CA LEU A 68 2.94 18.24 7.62
C LEU A 68 3.54 19.05 6.45
N LYS A 69 4.51 18.48 5.72
CA LYS A 69 5.14 19.15 4.57
C LYS A 69 4.38 18.92 3.26
N ASP A 70 3.55 17.89 3.20
CA ASP A 70 2.85 17.53 1.97
C ASP A 70 1.49 18.25 1.88
N GLU A 71 1.49 19.41 1.26
CA GLU A 71 0.27 20.20 1.02
C GLU A 71 -0.49 19.74 -0.24
N LYS A 72 0.10 18.85 -1.07
CA LYS A 72 -0.41 18.54 -2.41
C LYS A 72 -1.17 17.21 -2.50
N TRP A 73 -1.10 16.36 -1.47
CA TRP A 73 -1.73 15.04 -1.51
C TRP A 73 -3.23 15.08 -1.82
N GLN A 74 -3.92 16.16 -1.45
CA GLN A 74 -5.36 16.34 -1.72
C GLN A 74 -5.68 16.45 -3.22
N GLU A 75 -4.73 16.91 -4.02
CA GLU A 75 -4.90 17.05 -5.46
C GLU A 75 -5.06 15.69 -6.16
N TYR A 76 -4.60 14.61 -5.54
CA TYR A 76 -4.79 13.25 -6.05
C TYR A 76 -6.26 12.80 -6.06
N ALA A 77 -7.16 13.53 -5.38
CA ALA A 77 -8.59 13.30 -5.45
C ALA A 77 -9.16 13.41 -6.88
N GLU A 78 -8.50 14.16 -7.75
CA GLU A 78 -8.89 14.27 -9.16
C GLU A 78 -8.72 12.97 -9.94
N PHE A 79 -7.88 12.05 -9.44
CA PHE A 79 -7.48 10.83 -10.13
C PHE A 79 -8.12 9.57 -9.56
N CYS A 80 -8.85 9.66 -8.46
CA CYS A 80 -9.43 8.50 -7.81
C CYS A 80 -10.90 8.71 -7.42
N SER A 81 -11.59 7.62 -7.13
CA SER A 81 -12.98 7.66 -6.66
C SER A 81 -13.07 7.91 -5.16
N SER A 82 -12.01 7.66 -4.43
CA SER A 82 -11.81 8.02 -3.01
C SER A 82 -10.32 8.08 -2.71
N LEU A 83 -9.92 8.94 -1.79
CA LEU A 83 -8.54 9.12 -1.39
C LEU A 83 -8.43 9.03 0.13
N SER A 84 -7.39 8.35 0.60
CA SER A 84 -7.13 8.19 2.02
C SER A 84 -5.65 8.26 2.32
N ILE A 85 -5.31 8.84 3.45
CA ILE A 85 -3.99 8.68 4.04
C ILE A 85 -3.93 7.35 4.77
N VAL A 86 -2.80 6.65 4.63
CA VAL A 86 -2.47 5.43 5.35
C VAL A 86 -1.22 5.68 6.17
N CYS A 87 -1.28 5.43 7.47
CA CYS A 87 -0.16 5.69 8.35
C CYS A 87 -0.11 4.69 9.52
N PRO A 88 1.02 4.63 10.25
CA PRO A 88 1.09 3.94 11.53
C PRO A 88 0.02 4.48 12.49
N LYS A 89 -0.54 3.59 13.31
CA LYS A 89 -1.56 3.94 14.32
C LYS A 89 -1.11 5.11 15.19
N GLY A 90 -1.93 6.16 15.25
CA GLY A 90 -1.70 7.34 16.10
C GLY A 90 -0.69 8.35 15.56
N LEU A 91 -0.20 8.18 14.32
CA LEU A 91 0.71 9.16 13.71
C LEU A 91 0.00 10.45 13.31
N ILE A 92 -1.24 10.37 12.85
CA ILE A 92 -2.06 11.47 12.37
C ILE A 92 -3.43 11.35 13.04
N GLU A 93 -3.95 12.43 13.61
CA GLU A 93 -5.27 12.41 14.23
C GLU A 93 -6.39 12.52 13.19
N PRO A 94 -7.56 11.87 13.41
CA PRO A 94 -8.66 11.90 12.45
C PRO A 94 -9.19 13.29 12.12
N GLU A 95 -9.05 14.23 13.05
CA GLU A 95 -9.47 15.63 12.94
C GLU A 95 -8.62 16.41 11.96
N GLU A 96 -7.37 16.00 11.76
CA GLU A 96 -6.42 16.63 10.84
C GLU A 96 -6.71 16.28 9.37
N ILE A 97 -7.47 15.22 9.13
CA ILE A 97 -7.86 14.83 7.78
C ILE A 97 -9.17 15.52 7.43
N PRO A 98 -9.20 16.46 6.48
CA PRO A 98 -10.43 17.14 6.09
C PRO A 98 -11.40 16.16 5.38
N LYS A 99 -12.69 16.45 5.42
CA LYS A 99 -13.65 15.77 4.53
C LYS A 99 -13.38 16.23 3.10
N PRO A 100 -13.49 15.36 2.10
CA PRO A 100 -14.09 14.00 2.09
C PRO A 100 -13.09 12.86 2.26
N PHE A 101 -11.85 13.13 2.66
CA PHE A 101 -10.75 12.17 2.71
C PHE A 101 -10.85 11.19 3.87
N GLY A 102 -10.16 10.04 3.75
CA GLY A 102 -10.12 8.99 4.76
C GLY A 102 -8.79 8.89 5.49
N LEU A 103 -8.81 8.18 6.61
CA LEU A 103 -7.62 7.81 7.37
C LEU A 103 -7.68 6.33 7.74
N LEU A 104 -6.67 5.59 7.33
CA LEU A 104 -6.48 4.18 7.63
C LEU A 104 -5.21 4.02 8.48
N TYR A 105 -5.36 3.51 9.68
CA TYR A 105 -4.22 3.13 10.50
C TYR A 105 -3.78 1.71 10.17
N VAL A 106 -2.46 1.52 10.11
CA VAL A 106 -1.84 0.20 10.06
C VAL A 106 -1.01 0.00 11.33
N SER A 107 -1.11 -1.16 11.95
CA SER A 107 -0.36 -1.53 13.13
C SER A 107 0.04 -2.99 13.06
N HIS A 108 1.06 -3.37 13.82
CA HIS A 108 1.31 -4.76 14.13
C HIS A 108 0.27 -5.21 15.15
N ASP A 109 -0.40 -6.32 14.89
CA ASP A 109 -1.26 -6.95 15.89
C ASP A 109 -0.39 -7.68 16.93
N HIS A 110 -0.95 -7.87 18.12
CA HIS A 110 -0.29 -8.72 19.12
C HIS A 110 -0.13 -10.13 18.53
N PRO A 111 1.01 -10.81 18.81
CA PRO A 111 1.22 -12.16 18.31
C PRO A 111 0.03 -13.03 18.68
N HIS A 112 -0.56 -13.63 17.69
CA HIS A 112 -1.67 -14.57 17.89
C HIS A 112 -1.22 -15.63 18.88
N GLN A 113 -1.99 -15.89 19.94
CA GLN A 113 -1.60 -16.75 21.06
C GLN A 113 -1.07 -18.13 20.61
N TRP A 114 -1.46 -18.60 19.42
CA TRP A 114 -1.11 -19.91 18.87
C TRP A 114 0.01 -19.91 17.84
N THR A 115 0.23 -18.83 17.11
CA THR A 115 1.17 -18.82 15.97
C THR A 115 2.40 -17.95 16.19
N GLN A 116 2.43 -17.10 17.21
CA GLN A 116 3.46 -16.07 17.46
C GLN A 116 3.79 -15.21 16.22
N ARG A 117 2.97 -15.26 15.17
CA ARG A 117 3.15 -14.41 13.99
C ARG A 117 2.59 -13.02 14.28
N ILE A 118 3.41 -12.02 14.03
CA ILE A 118 2.97 -10.61 14.03
C ILE A 118 2.25 -10.39 12.71
N GLU A 119 0.94 -10.11 12.78
CA GLU A 119 0.14 -9.79 11.61
C GLU A 119 -0.06 -8.29 11.50
N LEU A 120 -0.12 -7.80 10.27
CA LEU A 120 -0.46 -6.41 10.01
C LEU A 120 -1.97 -6.24 10.05
N CYS A 121 -2.42 -5.36 10.92
CA CYS A 121 -3.83 -4.99 11.07
C CYS A 121 -4.09 -3.59 10.58
N GLY A 122 -5.19 -3.39 9.86
CA GLY A 122 -5.64 -2.08 9.45
C GLY A 122 -6.98 -1.70 10.06
N LYS A 123 -7.07 -0.46 10.54
CA LYS A 123 -8.29 0.09 11.11
C LYS A 123 -8.67 1.40 10.43
N TRP A 124 -9.84 1.43 9.78
CA TRP A 124 -10.41 2.68 9.31
C TRP A 124 -10.86 3.54 10.49
N VAL A 125 -10.17 4.63 10.76
CA VAL A 125 -10.55 5.62 11.79
C VAL A 125 -11.40 6.73 11.19
N LYS A 126 -11.21 6.99 9.89
CA LYS A 126 -12.06 7.88 9.10
C LYS A 126 -12.29 7.27 7.73
N LYS A 127 -13.55 6.93 7.41
CA LYS A 127 -13.89 6.39 6.08
C LYS A 127 -13.95 7.53 5.07
N PRO A 128 -13.32 7.39 3.88
CA PRO A 128 -13.41 8.38 2.84
C PRO A 128 -14.83 8.43 2.27
N LYS A 129 -15.27 9.62 1.85
CA LYS A 129 -16.44 9.74 1.00
C LYS A 129 -16.04 9.48 -0.45
N ARG A 130 -17.02 9.02 -1.23
CA ARG A 130 -16.82 8.79 -2.65
C ARG A 130 -16.88 10.13 -3.41
N PHE A 131 -15.90 10.35 -4.27
CA PHE A 131 -15.89 11.44 -5.25
C PHE A 131 -16.74 11.07 -6.46
N GLN A 132 -16.91 12.01 -7.39
CA GLN A 132 -17.58 11.71 -8.67
C GLN A 132 -16.89 10.54 -9.36
N ARG A 133 -17.69 9.69 -10.04
CA ARG A 133 -17.17 8.58 -10.83
C ARG A 133 -16.21 9.11 -11.89
N ARG A 134 -14.92 8.84 -11.73
CA ARG A 134 -13.94 8.97 -12.78
C ARG A 134 -13.90 7.66 -13.57
N ASP A 135 -13.58 7.75 -14.83
CA ASP A 135 -13.62 6.59 -15.71
C ASP A 135 -12.52 5.57 -15.36
N ALA A 136 -12.91 4.53 -14.62
CA ALA A 136 -11.97 3.46 -14.25
C ALA A 136 -11.39 2.72 -15.47
N LEU A 137 -12.02 2.81 -16.65
CA LEU A 137 -11.50 2.22 -17.87
C LEU A 137 -10.29 3.00 -18.40
N ALA A 138 -10.30 4.34 -18.30
CA ALA A 138 -9.13 5.14 -18.67
C ALA A 138 -7.94 4.81 -17.77
N TRP A 139 -8.20 4.55 -16.48
CA TRP A 139 -7.19 4.12 -15.51
C TRP A 139 -6.68 2.72 -15.80
N LEU A 140 -7.57 1.79 -16.09
CA LEU A 140 -7.19 0.43 -16.46
C LEU A 140 -6.34 0.42 -17.73
N TYR A 141 -6.68 1.23 -18.70
CA TYR A 141 -5.89 1.37 -19.95
C TYR A 141 -4.46 1.88 -19.66
N GLN A 142 -4.31 2.90 -18.80
CA GLN A 142 -2.99 3.39 -18.40
C GLN A 142 -2.21 2.30 -17.64
N TYR A 143 -2.88 1.56 -16.76
CA TYR A 143 -2.25 0.46 -16.02
C TYR A 143 -1.81 -0.69 -16.94
N VAL A 144 -2.64 -1.08 -17.90
CA VAL A 144 -2.27 -2.09 -18.92
C VAL A 144 -1.04 -1.64 -19.68
N ARG A 145 -0.94 -0.37 -20.08
CA ARG A 145 0.25 0.16 -20.74
C ARG A 145 1.51 0.12 -19.87
N VAL A 146 1.38 0.37 -18.57
CA VAL A 146 2.50 0.22 -17.62
C VAL A 146 2.93 -1.24 -17.54
N ILE A 147 1.98 -2.18 -17.42
CA ILE A 147 2.25 -3.62 -17.39
C ILE A 147 2.89 -4.07 -18.70
N GLU A 148 2.37 -3.68 -19.85
CA GLU A 148 2.94 -4.01 -21.15
C GLU A 148 4.39 -3.55 -21.28
N LYS A 149 4.75 -2.44 -20.66
CA LYS A 149 6.11 -1.92 -20.64
C LYS A 149 7.03 -2.67 -19.66
N GLU A 150 6.50 -3.07 -18.50
CA GLU A 150 7.28 -3.74 -17.43
C GLU A 150 7.36 -5.26 -17.59
N LEU A 151 6.35 -5.91 -18.19
CA LEU A 151 6.30 -7.36 -18.40
C LEU A 151 7.54 -7.92 -19.10
N PRO A 152 8.05 -7.33 -20.20
CA PRO A 152 9.26 -7.82 -20.86
C PRO A 152 10.49 -7.74 -19.95
N ARG A 153 10.59 -6.69 -19.12
CA ARG A 153 11.68 -6.52 -18.16
C ARG A 153 11.63 -7.57 -17.05
N LEU A 154 10.45 -7.78 -16.47
CA LEU A 154 10.25 -8.79 -15.42
C LEU A 154 10.44 -10.21 -15.94
N SER A 155 9.97 -10.52 -17.15
CA SER A 155 10.19 -11.81 -17.80
C SER A 155 11.68 -12.08 -18.02
N GLY A 156 12.44 -11.09 -18.48
CA GLY A 156 13.88 -11.20 -18.64
C GLY A 156 14.65 -11.35 -17.32
N GLU A 157 14.14 -10.79 -16.23
CA GLU A 157 14.73 -10.96 -14.90
C GLU A 157 14.43 -12.34 -14.31
N VAL A 158 13.21 -12.83 -14.46
CA VAL A 158 12.81 -14.20 -14.08
C VAL A 158 13.67 -15.23 -14.82
N GLU A 159 13.88 -15.05 -16.12
CA GLU A 159 14.71 -15.96 -16.91
C GLU A 159 16.17 -15.94 -16.45
N ARG A 160 16.74 -14.76 -16.15
CA ARG A 160 18.08 -14.64 -15.57
C ARG A 160 18.21 -15.31 -14.21
N LEU A 161 17.21 -15.18 -13.34
CA LEU A 161 17.20 -15.83 -12.03
C LEU A 161 17.08 -17.36 -12.16
N ARG A 162 16.25 -17.83 -13.10
CA ARG A 162 16.09 -19.25 -13.40
C ARG A 162 17.42 -19.86 -13.89
N ASN A 163 18.08 -19.20 -14.83
CA ASN A 163 19.37 -19.65 -15.35
C ASN A 163 20.46 -19.69 -14.27
N ARG A 164 20.47 -18.69 -13.38
CA ARG A 164 21.38 -18.68 -12.23
C ARG A 164 21.08 -19.83 -11.25
N ALA A 165 19.82 -20.11 -10.97
CA ALA A 165 19.44 -21.23 -10.09
C ALA A 165 19.90 -22.58 -10.65
N VAL A 166 19.71 -22.79 -11.96
CA VAL A 166 20.19 -24.02 -12.64
C VAL A 166 21.73 -24.13 -12.57
N GLU A 167 22.46 -23.04 -12.70
CA GLU A 167 23.90 -23.04 -12.61
C GLU A 167 24.41 -23.36 -11.19
N PHE A 168 23.74 -22.83 -10.15
CA PHE A 168 24.02 -23.19 -8.76
C PHE A 168 23.78 -24.68 -8.47
N GLU A 169 22.69 -25.25 -8.99
CA GLU A 169 22.44 -26.69 -8.84
C GLU A 169 23.49 -27.56 -9.54
N ARG A 170 24.05 -27.08 -10.65
CA ARG A 170 25.09 -27.79 -11.41
C ARG A 170 26.45 -27.75 -10.72
N VAL A 171 26.79 -26.63 -10.09
CA VAL A 171 28.07 -26.47 -9.35
C VAL A 171 28.00 -27.16 -7.99
N GLY A 172 26.86 -27.21 -7.34
CA GLY A 172 26.67 -27.87 -6.03
C GLY A 172 26.61 -29.40 -6.09
N ARG A 173 26.72 -30.03 -7.29
CA ARG A 173 26.78 -31.50 -7.48
C ARG A 173 28.19 -32.00 -7.85
N LEU A 174 29.19 -31.14 -7.83
CA LEU A 174 30.63 -31.46 -7.95
C LEU A 174 31.29 -31.43 -6.58
#